data_1bb9804a015786d18089aff51c77043c
#
_entry.id   1bb9804a015786d18089aff51c77043c
#
_cell.length_a   1.000
_cell.length_b   1.000
_cell.length_c   1.000
_cell.angle_alpha   90.00
_cell.angle_beta   90.00
_cell.angle_gamma   90.00
#
_symmetry.space_group_name_H-M   'P 1'
#
loop_
_entity.id
_entity.type
_entity.pdbx_description
1 polymer ?
#
loop_
_entity_poly.entity_id
_entity_poly.type
_entity_poly.pdbx_seq_one_letter_code
_entity_poly.pdbx_strand_id
1 'polypeptide(L)'
;MAVTDTEDLSFEHGALTFSAQAMGDGPIVLCLHGFPDNAGSYRHQLPALAEAGYRAISLTLRGYEPESIPSDGDYSMEAIATDILAVIDSLDTEPVHLVGHDWGAAVA
;
A
#
# COMPACT_ATOMS: atom_id res chain seq x y z
N MET A 1 15.26 16.26 2.16
CA MET A 1 13.79 16.12 2.24
C MET A 1 13.36 15.95 3.70
N ALA A 2 12.34 16.67 4.10
CA ALA A 2 11.80 16.50 5.45
C ALA A 2 11.09 15.16 5.57
N VAL A 3 11.17 14.50 6.75
CA VAL A 3 10.51 13.21 6.98
C VAL A 3 8.99 13.30 6.93
N THR A 4 8.44 14.52 6.98
CA THR A 4 7.00 14.76 6.90
C THR A 4 6.50 14.92 5.46
N ASP A 5 7.38 14.94 4.48
CA ASP A 5 7.00 15.08 3.07
C ASP A 5 6.44 13.76 2.55
N THR A 6 5.25 13.81 1.96
CA THR A 6 4.60 12.67 1.35
C THR A 6 4.94 12.60 -0.13
N GLU A 7 5.28 11.40 -0.61
CA GLU A 7 5.50 11.12 -2.01
C GLU A 7 4.32 10.33 -2.57
N ASP A 8 3.87 10.68 -3.77
CA ASP A 8 2.86 9.89 -4.48
C ASP A 8 3.57 8.85 -5.33
N LEU A 9 3.16 7.60 -5.15
CA LEU A 9 3.71 6.47 -5.91
C LEU A 9 2.59 5.77 -6.66
N SER A 10 2.93 5.00 -7.68
CA SER A 10 2.00 4.11 -8.34
C SER A 10 2.66 2.76 -8.62
N PHE A 11 1.88 1.70 -8.53
CA PHE A 11 2.31 0.34 -8.78
C PHE A 11 1.37 -0.30 -9.79
N GLU A 12 1.89 -1.21 -10.61
CA GLU A 12 1.11 -1.90 -11.62
C GLU A 12 1.11 -3.40 -11.40
N HIS A 13 -0.04 -4.03 -11.66
CA HIS A 13 -0.17 -5.47 -11.70
C HIS A 13 -1.20 -5.81 -12.78
N GLY A 14 -0.73 -6.41 -13.87
CA GLY A 14 -1.57 -6.64 -15.04
C GLY A 14 -2.06 -5.32 -15.62
N ALA A 15 -3.35 -5.18 -15.78
CA ALA A 15 -3.99 -3.97 -16.33
C ALA A 15 -4.34 -2.95 -15.25
N LEU A 16 -4.10 -3.26 -13.98
CA LEU A 16 -4.48 -2.41 -12.85
C LEU A 16 -3.32 -1.54 -12.41
N THR A 17 -3.65 -0.33 -11.94
CA THR A 17 -2.70 0.60 -11.36
C THR A 17 -3.19 1.00 -9.96
N PHE A 18 -2.30 0.92 -8.98
CA PHE A 18 -2.60 1.23 -7.58
C PHE A 18 -1.80 2.46 -7.17
N SER A 19 -2.49 3.47 -6.66
CA SER A 19 -1.79 4.63 -6.10
C SER A 19 -1.37 4.34 -4.65
N ALA A 20 -0.34 5.03 -4.21
CA ALA A 20 0.16 4.91 -2.85
C ALA A 20 0.75 6.23 -2.38
N GLN A 21 0.82 6.38 -1.07
CA GLN A 21 1.51 7.51 -0.44
C GLN A 21 2.66 6.95 0.39
N ALA A 22 3.84 7.56 0.25
CA ALA A 22 5.03 7.10 0.95
C ALA A 22 5.67 8.25 1.72
N MET A 23 6.35 7.92 2.81
CA MET A 23 7.06 8.89 3.64
C MET A 23 8.25 8.21 4.30
N GLY A 24 9.37 8.94 4.35
CA GLY A 24 10.55 8.47 5.09
C GLY A 24 11.51 7.63 4.26
N ASP A 25 12.60 7.24 4.91
CA ASP A 25 13.64 6.37 4.35
C ASP A 25 13.99 5.30 5.36
N GLY A 26 14.33 4.12 4.88
CA GLY A 26 14.72 3.00 5.73
C GLY A 26 13.98 1.72 5.35
N PRO A 27 13.94 0.74 6.28
CA PRO A 27 13.18 -0.48 6.04
C PRO A 27 11.72 -0.16 5.73
N ILE A 28 11.12 -0.93 4.81
CA ILE A 28 9.77 -0.63 4.31
C ILE A 28 8.70 -1.22 5.23
N VAL A 29 7.70 -0.37 5.54
CA VAL A 29 6.46 -0.79 6.20
C VAL A 29 5.33 -0.51 5.23
N LEU A 30 4.69 -1.57 4.71
CA LEU A 30 3.58 -1.46 3.77
C LEU A 30 2.27 -1.53 4.53
N CYS A 31 1.46 -0.48 4.43
CA CYS A 31 0.22 -0.33 5.18
C CYS A 31 -0.98 -0.60 4.27
N LEU A 32 -1.88 -1.48 4.69
CA LEU A 32 -3.03 -1.94 3.93
C LEU A 32 -4.32 -1.53 4.65
N HIS A 33 -5.12 -0.68 4.00
CA HIS A 33 -6.35 -0.15 4.58
C HIS A 33 -7.49 -1.16 4.56
N GLY A 34 -8.60 -0.82 5.26
CA GLY A 34 -9.80 -1.60 5.31
C GLY A 34 -10.92 -1.07 4.43
N PHE A 35 -12.12 -1.58 4.64
CA PHE A 35 -13.33 -1.18 3.92
C PHE A 35 -14.25 -0.35 4.86
N PRO A 36 -14.84 0.73 4.39
CA PRO A 36 -14.65 1.44 3.11
C PRO A 36 -13.63 2.56 3.29
N ASP A 37 -12.37 2.30 2.93
CA ASP A 37 -11.29 3.20 3.27
C ASP A 37 -10.38 3.43 2.05
N ASN A 38 -9.23 4.06 2.26
CA ASN A 38 -8.24 4.31 1.22
C ASN A 38 -6.88 4.54 1.86
N ALA A 39 -5.87 4.85 1.04
CA ALA A 39 -4.52 5.08 1.54
C ALA A 39 -4.44 6.19 2.59
N GLY A 40 -5.37 7.14 2.57
CA GLY A 40 -5.40 8.23 3.56
C GLY A 40 -5.72 7.79 4.98
N SER A 41 -6.18 6.55 5.19
CA SER A 41 -6.45 6.05 6.55
C SER A 41 -5.19 5.95 7.40
N TYR A 42 -4.02 5.91 6.78
CA TYR A 42 -2.73 5.85 7.48
C TYR A 42 -2.03 7.20 7.57
N ARG A 43 -2.74 8.31 7.32
CA ARG A 43 -2.14 9.65 7.28
C ARG A 43 -1.46 10.07 8.58
N HIS A 44 -1.87 9.50 9.70
CA HIS A 44 -1.26 9.79 11.00
C HIS A 44 -0.10 8.85 11.32
N GLN A 45 -0.16 7.61 10.81
CA GLN A 45 0.90 6.63 11.03
C GLN A 45 2.12 6.88 10.15
N LEU A 46 1.93 7.41 8.95
CA LEU A 46 3.05 7.66 8.03
C LEU A 46 4.12 8.56 8.62
N PRO A 47 3.79 9.74 9.19
CA PRO A 47 4.83 10.57 9.80
C PRO A 47 5.50 9.90 11.00
N ALA A 48 4.75 9.18 11.83
CA ALA A 48 5.31 8.51 12.99
C ALA A 48 6.31 7.43 12.59
N LEU A 49 5.98 6.63 11.57
CA LEU A 49 6.88 5.60 11.07
C LEU A 49 8.11 6.21 10.40
N ALA A 50 7.92 7.28 9.63
CA ALA A 50 9.03 7.97 8.98
C ALA A 50 10.02 8.53 10.01
N GLU A 51 9.51 9.14 11.07
CA GLU A 51 10.36 9.67 12.15
C GLU A 51 11.09 8.56 12.90
N ALA A 52 10.50 7.36 12.96
CA ALA A 52 11.12 6.21 13.60
C ALA A 52 12.19 5.54 12.73
N GLY A 53 12.44 6.05 11.52
CA GLY A 53 13.48 5.53 10.63
C GLY A 53 13.00 4.51 9.61
N TYR A 54 11.70 4.47 9.34
CA TYR A 54 11.11 3.56 8.33
C TYR A 54 10.67 4.32 7.10
N ARG A 55 10.60 3.61 5.98
CA ARG A 55 9.88 4.10 4.81
C ARG A 55 8.49 3.49 4.83
N ALA A 56 7.51 4.30 5.16
CA ALA A 56 6.13 3.87 5.27
C ALA A 56 5.41 4.10 3.94
N ILE A 57 4.73 3.09 3.43
CA ILE A 57 3.98 3.16 2.18
C ILE A 57 2.53 2.76 2.46
N SER A 58 1.59 3.66 2.21
CA SER A 58 0.16 3.38 2.33
C SER A 58 -0.41 3.12 0.94
N LEU A 59 -0.81 1.87 0.68
CA LEU A 59 -1.27 1.41 -0.63
C LEU A 59 -2.79 1.50 -0.73
N THR A 60 -3.30 1.96 -1.86
CA THR A 60 -4.73 1.90 -2.18
C THR A 60 -5.03 0.55 -2.81
N LEU A 61 -5.90 -0.23 -2.17
CA LEU A 61 -6.19 -1.60 -2.60
C LEU A 61 -7.09 -1.64 -3.84
N ARG A 62 -7.12 -2.82 -4.47
CA ARG A 62 -7.91 -3.11 -5.67
C ARG A 62 -9.37 -2.65 -5.50
N GLY A 63 -9.86 -1.88 -6.45
CA GLY A 63 -11.25 -1.46 -6.50
C GLY A 63 -11.57 -0.17 -5.76
N TYR A 64 -10.61 0.41 -5.06
CA TYR A 64 -10.83 1.62 -4.28
C TYR A 64 -10.50 2.90 -5.05
N GLU A 65 -10.12 2.78 -6.32
CA GLU A 65 -9.94 3.91 -7.23
C GLU A 65 -10.17 3.42 -8.67
N PRO A 66 -10.52 4.33 -9.62
CA PRO A 66 -10.91 3.90 -10.97
C PRO A 66 -9.88 3.04 -11.70
N GLU A 67 -8.58 3.35 -11.54
CA GLU A 67 -7.49 2.66 -12.23
C GLU A 67 -7.25 1.25 -11.70
N SER A 68 -7.84 0.89 -10.56
CA SER A 68 -7.69 -0.44 -9.98
C SER A 68 -8.98 -1.24 -9.94
N ILE A 69 -9.99 -0.84 -10.72
CA ILE A 69 -11.23 -1.62 -10.86
C ILE A 69 -10.99 -2.72 -11.90
N PRO A 70 -11.03 -4.02 -11.49
CA PRO A 70 -10.78 -5.10 -12.44
C PRO A 70 -11.97 -5.29 -13.38
N SER A 71 -11.69 -5.52 -14.68
CA SER A 71 -12.75 -5.70 -15.69
C SER A 71 -13.54 -6.98 -15.48
N ASP A 72 -12.95 -8.00 -14.84
CA ASP A 72 -13.60 -9.26 -14.53
C ASP A 72 -14.32 -9.27 -13.17
N GLY A 73 -14.26 -8.18 -12.42
CA GLY A 73 -14.91 -8.08 -11.13
C GLY A 73 -14.31 -8.96 -10.04
N ASP A 74 -13.07 -9.39 -10.19
CA ASP A 74 -12.42 -10.28 -9.22
C ASP A 74 -11.87 -9.49 -8.03
N TYR A 75 -12.58 -9.56 -6.92
CA TYR A 75 -12.19 -8.96 -5.64
C TYR A 75 -11.90 -10.04 -4.59
N SER A 76 -11.49 -11.22 -5.03
CA SER A 76 -11.15 -12.32 -4.10
C SER A 76 -9.92 -11.97 -3.27
N MET A 77 -9.80 -12.63 -2.12
CA MET A 77 -8.62 -12.48 -1.26
C MET A 77 -7.35 -12.88 -2.02
N GLU A 78 -7.43 -13.93 -2.86
CA GLU A 78 -6.29 -14.36 -3.66
C GLU A 78 -5.86 -13.28 -4.65
N ALA A 79 -6.83 -12.63 -5.31
CA ALA A 79 -6.52 -11.57 -6.27
C ALA A 79 -5.84 -10.38 -5.57
N ILE A 80 -6.38 -9.96 -4.43
CA ILE A 80 -5.81 -8.84 -3.67
C ILE A 80 -4.43 -9.21 -3.15
N ALA A 81 -4.27 -10.42 -2.65
CA ALA A 81 -2.96 -10.89 -2.16
C ALA A 81 -1.91 -10.90 -3.27
N THR A 82 -2.28 -11.30 -4.50
CA THR A 82 -1.33 -11.27 -5.62
C THR A 82 -0.97 -9.84 -6.01
N ASP A 83 -1.88 -8.88 -5.87
CA ASP A 83 -1.55 -7.46 -6.07
C ASP A 83 -0.48 -7.02 -5.07
N ILE A 84 -0.64 -7.39 -3.80
CA ILE A 84 0.30 -7.04 -2.74
C ILE A 84 1.67 -7.65 -3.02
N LEU A 85 1.72 -8.93 -3.44
CA LEU A 85 2.97 -9.59 -3.80
C LEU A 85 3.66 -8.89 -4.97
N ALA A 86 2.90 -8.46 -5.97
CA ALA A 86 3.45 -7.72 -7.10
C ALA A 86 4.08 -6.39 -6.65
N VAL A 87 3.42 -5.69 -5.72
CA VAL A 87 3.96 -4.45 -5.16
C VAL A 87 5.27 -4.73 -4.42
N ILE A 88 5.29 -5.75 -3.56
CA ILE A 88 6.48 -6.12 -2.79
C ILE A 88 7.63 -6.46 -3.74
N ASP A 89 7.37 -7.26 -4.77
CA ASP A 89 8.39 -7.64 -5.75
C ASP A 89 8.95 -6.41 -6.49
N SER A 90 8.10 -5.44 -6.80
CA SER A 90 8.53 -4.23 -7.50
C SER A 90 9.42 -3.33 -6.65
N LEU A 91 9.33 -3.44 -5.33
CA LEU A 91 10.15 -2.66 -4.42
C LEU A 91 11.59 -3.16 -4.36
N ASP A 92 11.83 -4.40 -4.73
CA ASP A 92 13.16 -5.02 -4.86
C ASP A 92 14.06 -4.70 -3.67
N THR A 93 13.60 -5.05 -2.48
CA THR A 93 14.29 -4.72 -1.23
C THR A 93 14.24 -5.90 -0.26
N GLU A 94 14.85 -5.69 0.92
CA GLU A 94 14.82 -6.64 2.01
C GLU A 94 13.38 -6.87 2.48
N PRO A 95 13.14 -7.84 3.37
CA PRO A 95 11.79 -8.14 3.83
C PRO A 95 10.98 -6.90 4.20
N VAL A 96 9.74 -6.88 3.76
CA VAL A 96 8.82 -5.78 3.99
C VAL A 96 7.92 -6.12 5.18
N HIS A 97 7.78 -5.18 6.11
CA HIS A 97 6.81 -5.32 7.20
C HIS A 97 5.43 -4.97 6.67
N LEU A 98 4.43 -5.80 7.02
CA LEU A 98 3.04 -5.54 6.62
C LEU A 98 2.22 -5.10 7.82
N VAL A 99 1.45 -4.05 7.63
CA VAL A 99 0.47 -3.58 8.63
C VAL A 99 -0.89 -3.56 7.95
N GLY A 100 -1.85 -4.28 8.49
CA GLY A 100 -3.18 -4.36 7.91
C GLY A 100 -4.25 -4.03 8.94
N HIS A 101 -5.35 -3.43 8.48
CA HIS A 101 -6.50 -3.09 9.28
C HIS A 101 -7.75 -3.53 8.54
N ASP A 102 -8.67 -4.23 9.23
CA ASP A 102 -9.94 -4.70 8.67
C ASP A 102 -9.68 -5.65 7.47
N TRP A 103 -10.17 -5.32 6.28
CA TRP A 103 -9.89 -6.12 5.09
C TRP A 103 -8.39 -6.19 4.76
N GLY A 104 -7.65 -5.11 5.04
CA GLY A 104 -6.19 -5.11 4.87
C GLY A 104 -5.53 -6.16 5.77
N ALA A 105 -6.02 -6.36 6.98
CA ALA A 105 -5.49 -7.39 7.88
C ALA A 105 -5.74 -8.79 7.34
N ALA A 106 -6.85 -9.00 6.66
CA ALA A 106 -7.19 -10.32 6.11
C ALA A 106 -6.26 -10.74 4.97
N VAL A 107 -5.75 -9.78 4.19
CA VAL A 107 -4.86 -10.09 3.06
C VAL A 107 -3.37 -9.98 3.41
N ALA A 108 -3.07 -9.45 4.56
CA ALA A 108 -1.69 -9.28 4.99
C ALA A 108 -0.96 -10.62 5.34
#